data_f5b7c3ef9c7a9d7ff257d95aaa658430
#
_entry.id   f5b7c3ef9c7a9d7ff257d95aaa658430
#
_cell.length_a   1.000
_cell.length_b   1.000
_cell.length_c   1.000
_cell.angle_alpha   90.00
_cell.angle_beta   90.00
_cell.angle_gamma   90.00
#
_symmetry.space_group_name_H-M   'P 1'
#
loop_
_entity.id
_entity.type
_entity.pdbx_description
1 polymer ?
#
loop_
_entity_poly.entity_id
_entity_poly.type
_entity_poly.pdbx_seq_one_letter_code
_entity_poly.pdbx_strand_id
1 'polypeptide(L)'
;MVSPCPPDSSYDADLWKYFHDVSAKILSGDIDTYLQVINDINPLNDLLDYGTGFEFGTDSPLKMEVEFQINSDNIDMPKNSTEYQDYVCSVAIRIARDIFALLPVKNVIVHATDGTMDILSVCFDKKTFSEMKFNFIDPSETINKFEHNMEFDRDGFKCIERIIN
;
A
#
# COMPACT_ATOMS: atom_id res chain seq x y z
N MET A 1 -10.65 23.57 3.37
CA MET A 1 -10.65 22.82 4.63
C MET A 1 -10.04 23.69 5.73
N VAL A 2 -10.67 23.75 6.84
CA VAL A 2 -10.17 24.53 7.97
C VAL A 2 -10.04 23.64 9.18
N SER A 3 -8.87 23.64 9.79
CA SER A 3 -8.64 22.97 11.04
C SER A 3 -9.11 23.90 12.17
N PRO A 4 -10.07 23.50 13.02
CA PRO A 4 -10.66 24.41 13.99
C PRO A 4 -9.68 24.88 15.07
N CYS A 5 -8.95 23.98 15.70
CA CYS A 5 -7.98 24.34 16.71
C CYS A 5 -6.96 23.21 16.92
N PRO A 6 -5.74 23.52 17.36
CA PRO A 6 -4.77 22.49 17.67
C PRO A 6 -5.18 21.69 18.91
N PRO A 7 -4.76 20.42 18.98
CA PRO A 7 -4.98 19.60 20.17
C PRO A 7 -4.25 20.14 21.40
N ASP A 8 -4.72 19.76 22.57
CA ASP A 8 -4.15 20.24 23.85
C ASP A 8 -2.78 19.62 24.17
N SER A 9 -2.49 18.43 23.66
CA SER A 9 -1.23 17.73 23.89
C SER A 9 -0.13 18.32 23.00
N SER A 10 1.08 18.47 23.52
CA SER A 10 2.21 18.98 22.75
C SER A 10 2.57 18.06 21.58
N TYR A 11 2.48 16.75 21.76
CA TYR A 11 2.71 15.77 20.69
C TYR A 11 1.67 15.93 19.58
N ASP A 12 0.41 16.01 19.95
CA ASP A 12 -0.68 16.17 18.98
C ASP A 12 -0.63 17.53 18.30
N ALA A 13 -0.16 18.56 19.00
CA ALA A 13 0.01 19.91 18.44
C ALA A 13 1.08 19.93 17.35
N ASP A 14 2.21 19.22 17.55
CA ASP A 14 3.26 19.10 16.55
C ASP A 14 2.77 18.35 15.31
N LEU A 15 2.04 17.28 15.49
CA LEU A 15 1.45 16.50 14.39
C LEU A 15 0.41 17.32 13.62
N TRP A 16 -0.44 18.06 14.35
CA TRP A 16 -1.43 18.96 13.74
C TRP A 16 -0.76 20.02 12.87
N LYS A 17 0.31 20.64 13.39
CA LYS A 17 1.07 21.64 12.65
C LYS A 17 1.67 21.07 11.38
N TYR A 18 2.24 19.88 11.45
CA TYR A 18 2.81 19.19 10.29
C TYR A 18 1.74 19.02 9.19
N PHE A 19 0.59 18.46 9.53
CA PHE A 19 -0.48 18.24 8.56
C PHE A 19 -1.03 19.56 8.01
N HIS A 20 -1.10 20.58 8.85
CA HIS A 20 -1.51 21.91 8.41
C HIS A 20 -0.53 22.50 7.40
N ASP A 21 0.76 22.37 7.65
CA ASP A 21 1.82 22.94 6.79
C ASP A 21 1.89 22.22 5.42
N VAL A 22 1.62 20.92 5.36
CA VAL A 22 1.73 20.15 4.12
C VAL A 22 0.40 20.00 3.37
N SER A 23 -0.74 20.29 3.98
CA SER A 23 -2.05 20.00 3.42
C SER A 23 -2.32 20.68 2.09
N ALA A 24 -1.94 21.95 1.95
CA ALA A 24 -2.15 22.70 0.70
C ALA A 24 -1.35 22.08 -0.45
N LYS A 25 -0.13 21.66 -0.21
CA LYS A 25 0.72 21.01 -1.21
C LYS A 25 0.19 19.64 -1.60
N ILE A 26 -0.30 18.86 -0.63
CA ILE A 26 -0.91 17.55 -0.90
C ILE A 26 -2.16 17.73 -1.76
N LEU A 27 -3.03 18.68 -1.41
CA LEU A 27 -4.26 18.93 -2.16
C LEU A 27 -4.00 19.45 -3.57
N SER A 28 -2.87 20.12 -3.78
CA SER A 28 -2.46 20.58 -5.12
C SER A 28 -1.74 19.52 -5.95
N GLY A 29 -1.47 18.34 -5.39
CA GLY A 29 -0.82 17.25 -6.11
C GLY A 29 0.69 17.35 -6.20
N ASP A 30 1.34 17.92 -5.19
CA ASP A 30 2.81 18.00 -5.12
C ASP A 30 3.40 16.63 -4.81
N ILE A 31 3.98 15.97 -5.81
CA ILE A 31 4.53 14.62 -5.70
C ILE A 31 5.65 14.54 -4.66
N ASP A 32 6.53 15.54 -4.61
CA ASP A 32 7.61 15.55 -3.64
C ASP A 32 7.08 15.59 -2.22
N THR A 33 5.99 16.33 -2.00
CA THR A 33 5.30 16.34 -0.70
C THR A 33 4.65 15.00 -0.39
N TYR A 34 4.09 14.30 -1.37
CA TYR A 34 3.55 12.95 -1.17
C TYR A 34 4.61 12.01 -0.64
N LEU A 35 5.77 12.00 -1.26
CA LEU A 35 6.87 11.12 -0.86
C LEU A 35 7.42 11.52 0.51
N GLN A 36 7.47 12.81 0.80
CA GLN A 36 7.87 13.32 2.10
C GLN A 36 6.92 12.85 3.20
N VAL A 37 5.61 12.94 2.99
CA VAL A 37 4.60 12.49 3.96
C VAL A 37 4.74 11.00 4.25
N ILE A 38 4.91 10.18 3.22
CA ILE A 38 5.11 8.74 3.40
C ILE A 38 6.37 8.48 4.24
N ASN A 39 7.46 9.18 3.95
CA ASN A 39 8.70 9.00 4.68
C ASN A 39 8.59 9.45 6.14
N ASP A 40 7.93 10.56 6.40
CA ASP A 40 7.82 11.15 7.74
C ASP A 40 6.83 10.39 8.63
N ILE A 41 5.71 9.97 8.09
CA ILE A 41 4.68 9.21 8.81
C ILE A 41 5.06 7.74 8.94
N ASN A 42 5.68 7.19 7.90
CA ASN A 42 6.14 5.81 7.85
C ASN A 42 5.03 4.81 8.25
N PRO A 43 3.89 4.81 7.54
CA PRO A 43 2.68 4.10 7.97
C PRO A 43 2.80 2.57 7.96
N LEU A 44 3.73 2.03 7.18
CA LEU A 44 3.86 0.59 6.95
C LEU A 44 5.06 -0.02 7.68
N ASN A 45 5.62 0.70 8.66
CA ASN A 45 6.85 0.29 9.34
C ASN A 45 6.75 -1.09 10.00
N ASP A 46 5.60 -1.44 10.54
CA ASP A 46 5.40 -2.74 11.19
C ASP A 46 5.43 -3.91 10.20
N LEU A 47 5.20 -3.68 8.92
CA LEU A 47 5.28 -4.72 7.91
C LEU A 47 6.72 -5.11 7.57
N LEU A 48 7.71 -4.31 7.98
CA LEU A 48 9.11 -4.61 7.75
C LEU A 48 9.62 -5.79 8.58
N ASP A 49 8.87 -6.27 9.55
CA ASP A 49 9.22 -7.47 10.32
C ASP A 49 9.33 -8.71 9.41
N TYR A 50 8.59 -8.74 8.31
CA TYR A 50 8.53 -9.87 7.39
C TYR A 50 9.03 -9.53 5.98
N GLY A 51 9.22 -8.26 5.69
CA GLY A 51 9.70 -7.77 4.41
C GLY A 51 11.10 -7.21 4.51
N THR A 52 11.70 -6.98 3.36
CA THR A 52 13.02 -6.35 3.28
C THR A 52 12.92 -4.86 2.98
N GLY A 53 11.76 -4.37 2.58
CA GLY A 53 11.55 -2.96 2.38
C GLY A 53 10.38 -2.62 1.48
N PHE A 54 10.16 -1.31 1.37
CA PHE A 54 9.19 -0.70 0.48
C PHE A 54 9.88 0.31 -0.40
N GLU A 55 9.47 0.39 -1.65
CA GLU A 55 9.83 1.48 -2.55
C GLU A 55 8.56 2.17 -3.04
N PHE A 56 8.57 3.49 -3.01
CA PHE A 56 7.44 4.33 -3.40
C PHE A 56 7.85 5.21 -4.57
N GLY A 57 6.97 5.34 -5.55
CA GLY A 57 7.22 6.23 -6.67
C GLY A 57 5.95 6.58 -7.39
N THR A 58 5.98 7.70 -8.10
CA THR A 58 4.88 8.09 -8.98
C THR A 58 5.35 9.11 -9.99
N ASP A 59 4.70 9.13 -11.13
CA ASP A 59 4.86 10.16 -12.17
C ASP A 59 3.60 11.03 -12.31
N SER A 60 2.61 10.81 -11.45
CA SER A 60 1.34 11.53 -11.49
C SER A 60 0.80 11.75 -10.08
N PRO A 61 0.20 12.92 -9.79
CA PRO A 61 -0.42 13.15 -8.48
C PRO A 61 -1.69 12.35 -8.25
N LEU A 62 -2.18 11.64 -9.25
CA LEU A 62 -3.40 10.82 -9.15
C LEU A 62 -3.12 9.35 -8.83
N LYS A 63 -1.86 8.94 -8.82
CA LYS A 63 -1.50 7.55 -8.52
C LYS A 63 -0.25 7.46 -7.64
N MET A 64 -0.15 6.37 -6.92
CA MET A 64 1.06 6.00 -6.20
C MET A 64 1.39 4.54 -6.52
N GLU A 65 2.64 4.27 -6.84
CA GLU A 65 3.15 2.94 -7.10
C GLU A 65 4.02 2.50 -5.92
N VAL A 66 3.77 1.29 -5.43
CA VAL A 66 4.47 0.77 -4.25
C VAL A 66 5.01 -0.62 -4.58
N GLU A 67 6.29 -0.82 -4.34
CA GLU A 67 6.91 -2.14 -4.37
C GLU A 67 7.12 -2.63 -2.95
N PHE A 68 6.58 -3.79 -2.64
CA PHE A 68 6.79 -4.46 -1.36
C PHE A 68 7.70 -5.67 -1.57
N GLN A 69 8.85 -5.66 -0.93
CA GLN A 69 9.87 -6.70 -1.05
C GLN A 69 9.73 -7.68 0.11
N ILE A 70 9.36 -8.92 -0.21
CA ILE A 70 9.16 -10.00 0.75
C ILE A 70 10.40 -10.88 0.76
N ASN A 71 10.78 -11.37 1.93
CA ASN A 71 11.72 -12.45 2.07
C ASN A 71 10.98 -13.66 2.66
N SER A 72 10.52 -14.55 1.79
CA SER A 72 9.73 -15.73 2.20
C SER A 72 10.50 -16.69 3.10
N ASP A 73 11.84 -16.66 3.07
CA ASP A 73 12.65 -17.48 3.96
C ASP A 73 12.52 -17.06 5.43
N ASN A 74 12.12 -15.82 5.70
CA ASN A 74 11.90 -15.29 7.04
C ASN A 74 10.47 -15.46 7.55
N ILE A 75 9.57 -16.00 6.72
CA ILE A 75 8.15 -16.15 7.04
C ILE A 75 7.88 -17.61 7.41
N ASP A 76 7.28 -17.82 8.59
CA ASP A 76 6.94 -19.16 9.08
C ASP A 76 5.62 -19.66 8.45
N MET A 77 5.60 -19.73 7.13
CA MET A 77 4.50 -20.25 6.34
C MET A 77 5.06 -20.96 5.11
N PRO A 78 4.52 -22.12 4.73
CA PRO A 78 4.94 -22.75 3.48
C PRO A 78 4.63 -21.86 2.27
N LYS A 79 5.56 -21.72 1.34
CA LYS A 79 5.42 -20.86 0.16
C LYS A 79 4.26 -21.24 -0.75
N ASN A 80 3.79 -22.47 -0.67
CA ASN A 80 2.67 -22.98 -1.46
C ASN A 80 1.37 -23.07 -0.66
N SER A 81 1.33 -22.47 0.54
CA SER A 81 0.13 -22.48 1.37
C SER A 81 -0.83 -21.36 1.02
N THR A 82 -2.11 -21.60 1.22
CA THR A 82 -3.15 -20.57 1.11
C THR A 82 -2.91 -19.45 2.09
N GLU A 83 -2.36 -19.76 3.26
CA GLU A 83 -2.00 -18.74 4.28
C GLU A 83 -0.99 -17.74 3.73
N TYR A 84 0.02 -18.21 3.00
CA TYR A 84 1.02 -17.33 2.40
C TYR A 84 0.41 -16.46 1.30
N GLN A 85 -0.44 -17.03 0.44
CA GLN A 85 -1.17 -16.27 -0.57
C GLN A 85 -2.02 -15.18 0.07
N ASP A 86 -2.77 -15.52 1.10
CA ASP A 86 -3.64 -14.57 1.82
C ASP A 86 -2.81 -13.50 2.52
N TYR A 87 -1.65 -13.86 3.06
CA TYR A 87 -0.74 -12.90 3.67
C TYR A 87 -0.28 -11.85 2.64
N VAL A 88 0.20 -12.27 1.49
CA VAL A 88 0.68 -11.36 0.44
C VAL A 88 -0.45 -10.46 -0.04
N CYS A 89 -1.63 -11.01 -0.29
CA CYS A 89 -2.80 -10.24 -0.70
C CYS A 89 -3.24 -9.25 0.38
N SER A 90 -3.22 -9.65 1.64
CA SER A 90 -3.58 -8.78 2.77
C SER A 90 -2.63 -7.60 2.90
N VAL A 91 -1.33 -7.83 2.71
CA VAL A 91 -0.33 -6.76 2.74
C VAL A 91 -0.61 -5.75 1.63
N ALA A 92 -0.89 -6.22 0.42
CA ALA A 92 -1.21 -5.34 -0.71
C ALA A 92 -2.44 -4.47 -0.42
N ILE A 93 -3.49 -5.06 0.13
CA ILE A 93 -4.72 -4.35 0.51
C ILE A 93 -4.42 -3.30 1.58
N ARG A 94 -3.63 -3.65 2.58
CA ARG A 94 -3.26 -2.73 3.65
C ARG A 94 -2.44 -1.56 3.13
N ILE A 95 -1.50 -1.80 2.23
CA ILE A 95 -0.72 -0.75 1.59
C ILE A 95 -1.65 0.24 0.88
N ALA A 96 -2.59 -0.28 0.08
CA ALA A 96 -3.56 0.58 -0.62
C ALA A 96 -4.40 1.39 0.36
N ARG A 97 -4.90 0.76 1.43
CA ARG A 97 -5.71 1.43 2.44
C ARG A 97 -4.98 2.60 3.07
N ASP A 98 -3.73 2.37 3.49
CA ASP A 98 -2.95 3.39 4.18
C ASP A 98 -2.56 4.54 3.25
N ILE A 99 -2.21 4.23 1.99
CA ILE A 99 -1.90 5.28 1.01
C ILE A 99 -3.14 6.09 0.65
N PHE A 100 -4.30 5.46 0.45
CA PHE A 100 -5.54 6.21 0.20
C PHE A 100 -5.94 7.09 1.39
N ALA A 101 -5.61 6.68 2.61
CA ALA A 101 -5.87 7.48 3.80
C ALA A 101 -4.95 8.71 3.91
N LEU A 102 -3.72 8.59 3.42
CA LEU A 102 -2.72 9.67 3.52
C LEU A 102 -2.76 10.64 2.34
N LEU A 103 -3.07 10.16 1.14
CA LEU A 103 -2.89 10.92 -0.09
C LEU A 103 -4.17 10.93 -0.92
N PRO A 104 -4.44 12.04 -1.66
CA PRO A 104 -5.64 12.16 -2.50
C PRO A 104 -5.43 11.51 -3.88
N VAL A 105 -4.80 10.36 -3.93
CA VAL A 105 -4.60 9.62 -5.18
C VAL A 105 -5.87 8.85 -5.54
N LYS A 106 -6.06 8.57 -6.82
CA LYS A 106 -7.19 7.79 -7.32
C LYS A 106 -6.86 6.32 -7.49
N ASN A 107 -5.58 6.01 -7.69
CA ASN A 107 -5.10 4.64 -7.87
C ASN A 107 -3.87 4.39 -7.03
N VAL A 108 -3.78 3.20 -6.48
CA VAL A 108 -2.57 2.68 -5.85
C VAL A 108 -2.21 1.38 -6.54
N ILE A 109 -1.01 1.33 -7.11
CA ILE A 109 -0.50 0.14 -7.78
C ILE A 109 0.50 -0.51 -6.82
N VAL A 110 0.26 -1.76 -6.47
CA VAL A 110 1.13 -2.51 -5.57
C VAL A 110 1.77 -3.67 -6.31
N HIS A 111 3.09 -3.74 -6.21
CA HIS A 111 3.87 -4.87 -6.70
C HIS A 111 4.48 -5.58 -5.48
N ALA A 112 4.31 -6.88 -5.40
CA ALA A 112 4.99 -7.69 -4.39
C ALA A 112 6.05 -8.55 -5.06
N THR A 113 7.23 -8.57 -4.47
CA THR A 113 8.35 -9.39 -4.93
C THR A 113 8.79 -10.35 -3.85
N ASP A 114 9.24 -11.54 -4.24
CA ASP A 114 9.92 -12.50 -3.37
C ASP A 114 11.31 -12.72 -3.95
N GLY A 115 12.31 -12.15 -3.28
CA GLY A 115 13.66 -12.08 -3.86
C GLY A 115 13.66 -11.22 -5.13
N THR A 116 13.98 -11.83 -6.27
CA THR A 116 13.99 -11.14 -7.56
C THR A 116 12.74 -11.39 -8.40
N MET A 117 11.81 -12.19 -7.87
CA MET A 117 10.63 -12.64 -8.62
C MET A 117 9.42 -11.78 -8.28
N ASP A 118 8.78 -11.21 -9.30
CA ASP A 118 7.50 -10.53 -9.13
C ASP A 118 6.38 -11.57 -8.97
N ILE A 119 5.64 -11.52 -7.87
CA ILE A 119 4.62 -12.52 -7.54
C ILE A 119 3.20 -11.95 -7.53
N LEU A 120 3.05 -10.64 -7.39
CA LEU A 120 1.75 -9.97 -7.42
C LEU A 120 1.92 -8.56 -7.97
N SER A 121 1.00 -8.18 -8.84
CA SER A 121 0.87 -6.80 -9.29
C SER A 121 -0.62 -6.48 -9.37
N VAL A 122 -1.06 -5.44 -8.68
CA VAL A 122 -2.48 -5.09 -8.59
C VAL A 122 -2.65 -3.57 -8.61
N CYS A 123 -3.63 -3.11 -9.35
CA CYS A 123 -4.02 -1.71 -9.41
C CYS A 123 -5.34 -1.52 -8.66
N PHE A 124 -5.30 -0.87 -7.51
CA PHE A 124 -6.49 -0.55 -6.73
C PHE A 124 -7.02 0.81 -7.19
N ASP A 125 -8.29 0.87 -7.56
CA ASP A 125 -8.98 2.15 -7.76
C ASP A 125 -9.73 2.54 -6.49
N LYS A 126 -9.65 3.82 -6.16
CA LYS A 126 -10.22 4.34 -4.91
C LYS A 126 -11.72 4.12 -4.80
N LYS A 127 -12.45 4.27 -5.92
CA LYS A 127 -13.90 4.11 -5.93
C LYS A 127 -14.32 2.70 -5.50
N THR A 128 -13.80 1.69 -6.18
CA THR A 128 -14.09 0.29 -5.87
C THR A 128 -13.61 -0.05 -4.46
N PHE A 129 -12.41 0.41 -4.09
CA PHE A 129 -11.82 0.16 -2.79
C PHE A 129 -12.69 0.69 -1.65
N SER A 130 -13.22 1.91 -1.78
CA SER A 130 -14.05 2.54 -0.74
C SER A 130 -15.42 1.90 -0.58
N GLU A 131 -15.89 1.19 -1.59
CA GLU A 131 -17.19 0.48 -1.55
C GLU A 131 -17.09 -0.91 -0.90
N MET A 132 -15.91 -1.39 -0.59
CA MET A 132 -15.71 -2.74 -0.07
C MET A 132 -15.82 -2.80 1.45
N LYS A 133 -16.33 -3.97 1.93
CA LYS A 133 -16.46 -4.25 3.37
C LYS A 133 -15.36 -5.23 3.79
N PHE A 134 -14.22 -4.70 4.20
CA PHE A 134 -13.03 -5.49 4.44
C PHE A 134 -13.12 -6.50 5.60
N ASN A 135 -14.09 -6.35 6.50
CA ASN A 135 -14.23 -7.25 7.66
C ASN A 135 -14.65 -8.69 7.30
N PHE A 136 -15.17 -8.89 6.09
CA PHE A 136 -15.78 -10.16 5.69
C PHE A 136 -15.21 -10.71 4.38
N ILE A 137 -14.02 -10.27 3.97
CA ILE A 137 -13.51 -10.57 2.64
C ILE A 137 -12.28 -11.46 2.73
N ASP A 138 -12.26 -12.50 1.88
CA ASP A 138 -11.05 -13.26 1.61
C ASP A 138 -10.06 -12.38 0.83
N PRO A 139 -8.81 -12.24 1.30
CA PRO A 139 -7.84 -11.34 0.63
C PRO A 139 -7.60 -11.69 -0.83
N SER A 140 -7.45 -12.96 -1.19
CA SER A 140 -7.20 -13.35 -2.58
C SER A 140 -8.40 -13.10 -3.47
N GLU A 141 -9.61 -13.30 -2.97
CA GLU A 141 -10.83 -12.94 -3.72
C GLU A 141 -10.97 -11.43 -3.89
N THR A 142 -10.55 -10.66 -2.91
CA THR A 142 -10.55 -9.20 -2.99
C THR A 142 -9.68 -8.71 -4.13
N ILE A 143 -8.47 -9.27 -4.28
CA ILE A 143 -7.56 -8.91 -5.38
C ILE A 143 -8.21 -9.13 -6.74
N ASN A 144 -9.02 -10.18 -6.89
CA ASN A 144 -9.69 -10.49 -8.15
C ASN A 144 -10.69 -9.42 -8.61
N LYS A 145 -11.09 -8.51 -7.73
CA LYS A 145 -12.01 -7.41 -8.07
C LYS A 145 -11.31 -6.20 -8.70
N PHE A 146 -9.99 -6.22 -8.72
CA PHE A 146 -9.16 -5.15 -9.29
C PHE A 146 -8.37 -5.69 -10.48
N GLU A 147 -7.85 -4.78 -11.30
CA GLU A 147 -6.88 -5.18 -12.33
C GLU A 147 -5.64 -5.73 -11.65
N HIS A 148 -5.25 -6.95 -11.99
CA HIS A 148 -4.15 -7.62 -11.32
C HIS A 148 -3.51 -8.69 -12.20
N ASN A 149 -2.26 -9.01 -11.85
CA ASN A 149 -1.56 -10.20 -12.31
C ASN A 149 -1.12 -10.99 -11.08
N MET A 150 -1.52 -12.24 -10.99
CA MET A 150 -1.16 -13.15 -9.91
C MET A 150 -1.40 -14.59 -10.39
N GLU A 151 -0.38 -15.41 -10.30
CA GLU A 151 -0.51 -16.85 -10.57
C GLU A 151 -0.07 -17.62 -9.33
N PHE A 152 -0.99 -18.34 -8.75
CA PHE A 152 -0.74 -19.15 -7.56
C PHE A 152 -1.38 -20.53 -7.75
N ASP A 153 -0.55 -21.57 -7.59
CA ASP A 153 -1.00 -22.95 -7.67
C ASP A 153 -0.44 -23.78 -6.49
N ARG A 154 -0.54 -25.10 -6.55
CA ARG A 154 -0.04 -25.97 -5.49
C ARG A 154 1.46 -25.89 -5.24
N ASP A 155 2.21 -25.32 -6.17
CA ASP A 155 3.65 -25.11 -6.05
C ASP A 155 4.00 -23.70 -5.52
N GLY A 156 2.98 -22.84 -5.31
CA GLY A 156 3.12 -21.47 -4.82
C GLY A 156 2.96 -20.43 -5.92
N PHE A 157 3.45 -19.23 -5.64
CA PHE A 157 3.42 -18.13 -6.61
C PHE A 157 4.34 -18.40 -7.79
N LYS A 158 3.86 -18.03 -8.97
CA LYS A 158 4.66 -18.00 -10.20
C LYS A 158 5.11 -16.57 -10.48
N CYS A 159 6.18 -16.44 -11.27
CA CYS A 159 6.61 -15.13 -11.75
C CYS A 159 5.57 -14.56 -12.71
N ILE A 160 5.20 -13.31 -12.49
CA ILE A 160 4.20 -12.61 -13.31
C ILE A 160 4.82 -11.33 -13.89
N GLU A 161 4.14 -10.71 -14.83
CA GLU A 161 4.51 -9.38 -15.33
C GLU A 161 3.82 -8.31 -14.50
N ARG A 162 4.52 -7.18 -14.31
CA ARG A 162 3.94 -6.04 -13.61
C ARG A 162 2.92 -5.34 -14.49
N ILE A 163 1.87 -4.83 -13.85
CA ILE A 163 0.93 -3.92 -14.50
C ILE A 163 1.68 -2.62 -14.83
N ILE A 164 1.54 -2.18 -16.06
CA ILE A 164 2.05 -0.89 -16.54
C ILE A 164 0.85 0.02 -16.77
N ASN A 165 0.84 1.14 -16.07
CA ASN A 165 -0.32 2.04 -16.13
C ASN A 165 0.10 3.49 -16.35
#